data_e5b30c877209d7b893670443ec008cea
#
_entry.id   e5b30c877209d7b893670443ec008cea
#
_cell.length_a   1.000
_cell.length_b   1.000
_cell.length_c   1.000
_cell.angle_alpha   90.00
_cell.angle_beta   90.00
_cell.angle_gamma   90.00
#
_symmetry.space_group_name_H-M   'P 1'
#
loop_
_entity.id
_entity.type
_entity.pdbx_description
1 polymer ?
#
loop_
_entity_poly.entity_id
_entity_poly.type
_entity_poly.pdbx_seq_one_letter_code
_entity_poly.pdbx_strand_id
1 'polypeptide(L)'
;MMRSDMDQELMTARLFFRAAFPVMKVPLADDPAIAKAFKGVRAHVQFSADCDPALTPDGSGRVGACLHFDDGELTVVEELFETPDLVLHFPSLKAMNTLLRGGLAMPRIRGGLKNFGLLVKMLTLLMRLTLMLPTNRPKDPLKRYLKVKMSIYMITTALSNFNRLGNPRMREWTAKQPDRIYQFSVGGGEFGDFAAYLRVRGGQTKAGRGLYARRRPFVHFRFTSVDGALAVLLKEVAFVEGVDKGCVSIDGSPEYAAQLNDLMAVLQGMLT
;
A
#
# COMPACT_ATOMS: atom_id res chain seq x y z
N MET A 1 -0.01 24.54 -14.20
CA MET A 1 -0.54 24.24 -12.86
C MET A 1 -1.58 23.15 -12.90
N MET A 2 -2.74 23.28 -13.57
CA MET A 2 -3.79 22.23 -13.64
C MET A 2 -3.31 20.85 -14.14
N ARG A 3 -2.50 20.76 -15.20
CA ARG A 3 -2.03 19.47 -15.75
C ARG A 3 -1.11 18.73 -14.76
N SER A 4 -0.25 19.44 -14.06
CA SER A 4 0.62 18.85 -13.01
C SER A 4 -0.17 18.25 -11.86
N ASP A 5 -1.27 18.91 -11.45
CA ASP A 5 -2.12 18.42 -10.36
C ASP A 5 -2.91 17.17 -10.78
N MET A 6 -3.37 17.13 -12.04
CA MET A 6 -4.07 15.96 -12.60
C MET A 6 -3.14 14.75 -12.77
N ASP A 7 -1.89 14.97 -13.20
CA ASP A 7 -0.88 13.93 -13.29
C ASP A 7 -0.54 13.37 -11.89
N GLN A 8 -0.52 14.22 -10.86
CA GLN A 8 -0.29 13.81 -9.47
C GLN A 8 -1.47 12.99 -8.92
N GLU A 9 -2.72 13.38 -9.18
CA GLU A 9 -3.89 12.61 -8.77
C GLU A 9 -3.94 11.25 -9.47
N LEU A 10 -3.57 11.16 -10.75
CA LEU A 10 -3.48 9.89 -11.46
C LEU A 10 -2.37 9.00 -10.88
N MET A 11 -1.19 9.57 -10.60
CA MET A 11 -0.11 8.82 -9.96
C MET A 11 -0.53 8.27 -8.59
N THR A 12 -1.23 9.08 -7.80
CA THR A 12 -1.77 8.69 -6.50
C THR A 12 -2.78 7.54 -6.63
N ALA A 13 -3.74 7.65 -7.56
CA ALA A 13 -4.71 6.59 -7.82
C ALA A 13 -4.02 5.26 -8.20
N ARG A 14 -3.03 5.31 -9.09
CA ARG A 14 -2.24 4.13 -9.46
C ARG A 14 -1.43 3.55 -8.30
N LEU A 15 -0.93 4.38 -7.39
CA LEU A 15 -0.28 3.90 -6.16
C LEU A 15 -1.29 3.18 -5.25
N PHE A 16 -2.53 3.66 -5.12
CA PHE A 16 -3.57 2.93 -4.41
C PHE A 16 -3.86 1.58 -5.06
N PHE A 17 -4.02 1.53 -6.38
CA PHE A 17 -4.30 0.27 -7.09
C PHE A 17 -3.16 -0.74 -6.98
N ARG A 18 -1.89 -0.27 -7.12
CA ARG A 18 -0.71 -1.14 -7.19
C ARG A 18 -0.04 -1.43 -5.85
N ALA A 19 -0.35 -0.66 -4.80
CA ALA A 19 0.27 -0.84 -3.50
C ALA A 19 -0.75 -1.02 -2.36
N ALA A 20 -1.74 -0.14 -2.21
CA ALA A 20 -2.69 -0.22 -1.10
C ALA A 20 -3.71 -1.36 -1.29
N PHE A 21 -4.29 -1.55 -2.46
CA PHE A 21 -5.24 -2.66 -2.68
C PHE A 21 -4.59 -4.05 -2.52
N PRO A 22 -3.38 -4.33 -3.05
CA PRO A 22 -2.71 -5.60 -2.78
C PRO A 22 -2.39 -5.89 -1.31
N VAL A 23 -2.32 -4.84 -0.47
CA VAL A 23 -2.11 -5.01 0.98
C VAL A 23 -3.34 -5.59 1.68
N MET A 24 -4.53 -5.50 1.09
CA MET A 24 -5.74 -6.17 1.61
C MET A 24 -5.58 -7.69 1.73
N LYS A 25 -4.60 -8.31 1.05
CA LYS A 25 -4.23 -9.72 1.27
C LYS A 25 -3.81 -10.01 2.71
N VAL A 26 -3.30 -9.00 3.43
CA VAL A 26 -2.88 -9.17 4.83
C VAL A 26 -4.09 -9.43 5.73
N PRO A 27 -5.13 -8.58 5.81
CA PRO A 27 -6.29 -8.89 6.62
C PRO A 27 -7.08 -10.12 6.11
N LEU A 28 -7.06 -10.43 4.82
CA LEU A 28 -7.66 -11.65 4.29
C LEU A 28 -6.97 -12.92 4.82
N ALA A 29 -5.65 -12.88 5.05
CA ALA A 29 -4.87 -14.00 5.57
C ALA A 29 -4.80 -14.03 7.10
N ASP A 30 -4.61 -12.86 7.74
CA ASP A 30 -4.19 -12.79 9.14
C ASP A 30 -5.31 -12.29 10.09
N ASP A 31 -6.45 -11.76 9.59
CA ASP A 31 -7.62 -11.41 10.40
C ASP A 31 -8.67 -12.52 10.32
N PRO A 32 -8.90 -13.31 11.39
CA PRO A 32 -9.83 -14.44 11.36
C PRO A 32 -11.26 -14.04 10.97
N ALA A 33 -11.71 -12.84 11.35
CA ALA A 33 -13.05 -12.35 11.02
C ALA A 33 -13.18 -12.04 9.52
N ILE A 34 -12.15 -11.43 8.93
CA ILE A 34 -12.11 -11.12 7.49
C ILE A 34 -11.93 -12.42 6.67
N ALA A 35 -11.00 -13.29 7.08
CA ALA A 35 -10.79 -14.58 6.43
C ALA A 35 -12.10 -15.40 6.37
N LYS A 36 -12.82 -15.49 7.50
CA LYS A 36 -14.12 -16.17 7.57
C LYS A 36 -15.16 -15.51 6.66
N ALA A 37 -15.21 -14.18 6.62
CA ALA A 37 -16.19 -13.45 5.81
C ALA A 37 -15.97 -13.64 4.30
N PHE A 38 -14.73 -13.81 3.86
CA PHE A 38 -14.38 -13.98 2.45
C PHE A 38 -14.22 -15.44 2.01
N LYS A 39 -14.30 -16.40 2.91
CA LYS A 39 -14.31 -17.83 2.56
C LYS A 39 -15.46 -18.12 1.60
N GLY A 40 -15.17 -18.79 0.49
CA GLY A 40 -16.14 -19.12 -0.57
C GLY A 40 -16.58 -17.92 -1.43
N VAL A 41 -16.06 -16.72 -1.22
CA VAL A 41 -16.38 -15.56 -2.06
C VAL A 41 -15.64 -15.66 -3.39
N ARG A 42 -16.42 -15.66 -4.49
CA ARG A 42 -15.93 -15.53 -5.87
C ARG A 42 -16.63 -14.35 -6.50
N ALA A 43 -15.87 -13.28 -6.73
CA ALA A 43 -16.47 -12.02 -7.19
C ALA A 43 -15.43 -11.05 -7.76
N HIS A 44 -15.90 -10.16 -8.61
CA HIS A 44 -15.16 -9.05 -9.20
C HIS A 44 -15.68 -7.73 -8.65
N VAL A 45 -14.87 -7.03 -7.89
CA VAL A 45 -15.21 -5.70 -7.36
C VAL A 45 -14.36 -4.65 -8.04
N GLN A 46 -15.00 -3.72 -8.74
CA GLN A 46 -14.32 -2.69 -9.51
C GLN A 46 -14.37 -1.33 -8.83
N PHE A 47 -13.21 -0.70 -8.73
CA PHE A 47 -13.05 0.72 -8.41
C PHE A 47 -12.73 1.46 -9.70
N SER A 48 -13.45 2.54 -9.98
CA SER A 48 -13.19 3.36 -11.17
C SER A 48 -13.44 4.84 -10.90
N ALA A 49 -12.73 5.70 -11.62
CA ALA A 49 -12.92 7.14 -11.55
C ALA A 49 -12.84 7.75 -12.95
N ASP A 50 -13.63 8.80 -13.19
CA ASP A 50 -13.51 9.61 -14.38
C ASP A 50 -12.27 10.52 -14.26
N CYS A 51 -11.61 10.76 -15.40
CA CYS A 51 -10.46 11.64 -15.54
C CYS A 51 -10.45 12.28 -16.93
N ASP A 52 -9.49 13.17 -17.16
CA ASP A 52 -9.28 13.72 -18.51
C ASP A 52 -8.92 12.59 -19.49
N PRO A 53 -9.60 12.47 -20.65
CA PRO A 53 -9.27 11.50 -21.67
C PRO A 53 -7.80 11.54 -22.13
N ALA A 54 -7.15 12.71 -22.08
CA ALA A 54 -5.74 12.85 -22.41
C ALA A 54 -4.78 12.12 -21.43
N LEU A 55 -5.27 11.69 -20.26
CA LEU A 55 -4.51 10.92 -19.26
C LEU A 55 -4.61 9.40 -19.44
N THR A 56 -5.51 8.93 -20.31
CA THR A 56 -5.72 7.52 -20.58
C THR A 56 -5.17 7.14 -21.95
N PRO A 57 -4.43 6.03 -22.10
CA PRO A 57 -3.85 5.63 -23.39
C PRO A 57 -4.90 5.35 -24.46
N ASP A 58 -6.08 4.91 -24.04
CA ASP A 58 -7.23 4.57 -24.91
C ASP A 58 -8.20 5.75 -25.14
N GLY A 59 -7.91 6.91 -24.53
CA GLY A 59 -8.79 8.08 -24.62
C GLY A 59 -10.16 7.91 -23.93
N SER A 60 -10.35 6.86 -23.11
CA SER A 60 -11.64 6.57 -22.46
C SER A 60 -12.04 7.59 -21.41
N GLY A 61 -11.08 8.36 -20.88
CA GLY A 61 -11.30 9.28 -19.77
C GLY A 61 -11.70 8.56 -18.47
N ARG A 62 -11.34 7.29 -18.32
CA ARG A 62 -11.66 6.49 -17.14
C ARG A 62 -10.49 5.59 -16.73
N VAL A 63 -10.17 5.57 -15.44
CA VAL A 63 -9.18 4.67 -14.85
C VAL A 63 -9.80 3.86 -13.73
N GLY A 64 -9.23 2.69 -13.46
CA GLY A 64 -9.71 1.85 -12.37
C GLY A 64 -8.88 0.61 -12.15
N ALA A 65 -9.31 -0.17 -11.16
CA ALA A 65 -8.77 -1.47 -10.84
C ALA A 65 -9.89 -2.43 -10.46
N CYS A 66 -9.71 -3.67 -10.83
CA CYS A 66 -10.59 -4.76 -10.44
C CYS A 66 -9.92 -5.62 -9.36
N LEU A 67 -10.66 -5.90 -8.31
CA LEU A 67 -10.31 -6.80 -7.22
C LEU A 67 -11.01 -8.14 -7.49
N HIS A 68 -10.23 -9.14 -7.84
CA HIS A 68 -10.72 -10.50 -8.04
C HIS A 68 -10.59 -11.28 -6.74
N PHE A 69 -11.71 -11.72 -6.22
CA PHE A 69 -11.77 -12.65 -5.10
C PHE A 69 -12.07 -14.05 -5.62
N ASP A 70 -11.26 -15.03 -5.22
CA ASP A 70 -11.48 -16.45 -5.46
C ASP A 70 -11.19 -17.21 -4.16
N ASP A 71 -12.25 -17.61 -3.46
CA ASP A 71 -12.22 -18.33 -2.18
C ASP A 71 -11.30 -17.69 -1.11
N GLY A 72 -11.38 -16.36 -0.98
CA GLY A 72 -10.57 -15.58 -0.03
C GLY A 72 -9.22 -15.12 -0.58
N GLU A 73 -8.77 -15.66 -1.70
CA GLU A 73 -7.60 -15.15 -2.41
C GLU A 73 -7.97 -13.87 -3.17
N LEU A 74 -7.11 -12.87 -3.10
CA LEU A 74 -7.28 -11.58 -3.77
C LEU A 74 -6.23 -11.40 -4.86
N THR A 75 -6.68 -11.09 -6.07
CA THR A 75 -5.82 -10.55 -7.14
C THR A 75 -6.30 -9.16 -7.53
N VAL A 76 -5.38 -8.22 -7.68
CA VAL A 76 -5.68 -6.85 -8.09
C VAL A 76 -5.11 -6.61 -9.47
N VAL A 77 -5.96 -6.18 -10.40
CA VAL A 77 -5.60 -5.87 -11.79
C VAL A 77 -6.00 -4.42 -12.09
N GLU A 78 -5.07 -3.62 -12.64
CA GLU A 78 -5.35 -2.23 -13.04
C GLU A 78 -5.98 -2.21 -14.44
N GLU A 79 -7.19 -2.76 -14.52
CA GLU A 79 -8.01 -2.82 -15.72
C GLU A 79 -9.48 -2.65 -15.36
N LEU A 80 -10.29 -2.23 -16.33
CA LEU A 80 -11.74 -2.15 -16.21
C LEU A 80 -12.36 -3.41 -16.83
N PHE A 81 -13.19 -4.09 -16.05
CA PHE A 81 -13.93 -5.27 -16.50
C PHE A 81 -15.29 -4.87 -17.05
N GLU A 82 -15.77 -5.59 -18.03
CA GLU A 82 -17.09 -5.34 -18.66
C GLU A 82 -18.24 -5.68 -17.71
N THR A 83 -18.11 -6.77 -16.96
CA THR A 83 -19.20 -7.33 -16.12
C THR A 83 -18.76 -7.59 -14.68
N PRO A 84 -18.34 -6.56 -13.91
CA PRO A 84 -18.04 -6.74 -12.50
C PRO A 84 -19.32 -6.94 -11.68
N ASP A 85 -19.24 -7.73 -10.60
CA ASP A 85 -20.35 -7.97 -9.67
C ASP A 85 -20.73 -6.72 -8.87
N LEU A 86 -19.72 -5.91 -8.53
CA LEU A 86 -19.87 -4.66 -7.77
C LEU A 86 -18.96 -3.59 -8.34
N VAL A 87 -19.51 -2.39 -8.57
CA VAL A 87 -18.74 -1.22 -9.01
C VAL A 87 -18.87 -0.10 -8.01
N LEU A 88 -17.74 0.45 -7.59
CA LEU A 88 -17.63 1.72 -6.88
C LEU A 88 -17.03 2.75 -7.84
N HIS A 89 -17.89 3.57 -8.43
CA HIS A 89 -17.48 4.56 -9.43
C HIS A 89 -17.47 5.98 -8.85
N PHE A 90 -16.38 6.70 -9.05
CA PHE A 90 -16.18 8.06 -8.58
C PHE A 90 -16.23 9.08 -9.73
N PRO A 91 -16.79 10.28 -9.49
CA PRO A 91 -16.90 11.32 -10.52
C PRO A 91 -15.54 11.97 -10.88
N SER A 92 -14.49 11.68 -10.13
CA SER A 92 -13.13 12.17 -10.41
C SER A 92 -12.08 11.36 -9.66
N LEU A 93 -10.82 11.41 -10.13
CA LEU A 93 -9.65 10.87 -9.42
C LEU A 93 -9.52 11.48 -8.02
N LYS A 94 -9.73 12.79 -7.90
CA LYS A 94 -9.66 13.49 -6.60
C LYS A 94 -10.67 12.94 -5.60
N ALA A 95 -11.92 12.69 -6.02
CA ALA A 95 -12.95 12.11 -5.15
C ALA A 95 -12.55 10.70 -4.67
N MET A 96 -12.06 9.86 -5.59
CA MET A 96 -11.59 8.52 -5.25
C MET A 96 -10.40 8.56 -4.28
N ASN A 97 -9.38 9.36 -4.58
CA ASN A 97 -8.20 9.50 -3.74
C ASN A 97 -8.56 10.08 -2.35
N THR A 98 -9.52 11.01 -2.27
CA THR A 98 -10.04 11.53 -1.01
C THR A 98 -10.60 10.42 -0.14
N LEU A 99 -11.47 9.54 -0.68
CA LEU A 99 -11.98 8.40 0.08
C LEU A 99 -10.87 7.45 0.52
N LEU A 100 -9.94 7.13 -0.37
CA LEU A 100 -8.85 6.19 -0.09
C LEU A 100 -7.82 6.73 0.93
N ARG A 101 -7.72 8.05 1.06
CA ARG A 101 -6.99 8.75 2.14
C ARG A 101 -7.79 8.84 3.45
N GLY A 102 -8.98 8.27 3.52
CA GLY A 102 -9.85 8.30 4.71
C GLY A 102 -10.73 9.53 4.83
N GLY A 103 -10.80 10.37 3.81
CA GLY A 103 -11.73 11.49 3.73
C GLY A 103 -13.14 11.09 3.29
N LEU A 104 -14.03 12.06 3.19
CA LEU A 104 -15.42 11.84 2.80
C LEU A 104 -15.58 12.04 1.28
N ALA A 105 -15.94 10.97 0.59
CA ALA A 105 -16.37 11.00 -0.81
C ALA A 105 -17.31 9.82 -1.06
N MET A 106 -18.36 10.06 -1.84
CA MET A 106 -19.42 9.05 -2.10
C MET A 106 -19.25 8.50 -3.52
N PRO A 107 -18.98 7.19 -3.69
CA PRO A 107 -19.03 6.55 -4.99
C PRO A 107 -20.47 6.33 -5.45
N ARG A 108 -20.68 6.28 -6.75
CA ARG A 108 -21.88 5.69 -7.35
C ARG A 108 -21.71 4.17 -7.31
N ILE A 109 -22.59 3.48 -6.59
CA ILE A 109 -22.54 2.02 -6.42
C ILE A 109 -23.45 1.36 -7.46
N ARG A 110 -22.90 0.46 -8.27
CA ARG A 110 -23.67 -0.42 -9.17
C ARG A 110 -23.51 -1.88 -8.72
N GLY A 111 -24.56 -2.67 -8.86
CA GLY A 111 -24.58 -4.07 -8.39
C GLY A 111 -24.80 -4.24 -6.88
N GLY A 112 -24.79 -3.15 -6.10
CA GLY A 112 -24.87 -3.21 -4.63
C GLY A 112 -26.18 -3.78 -4.09
N LEU A 113 -27.32 -3.52 -4.71
CA LEU A 113 -28.62 -4.09 -4.28
C LEU A 113 -28.67 -5.59 -4.56
N LYS A 114 -28.19 -6.03 -5.73
CA LYS A 114 -28.15 -7.45 -6.12
C LYS A 114 -27.15 -8.22 -5.27
N ASN A 115 -26.01 -7.61 -4.93
CA ASN A 115 -24.89 -8.23 -4.21
C ASN A 115 -24.65 -7.53 -2.85
N PHE A 116 -25.74 -7.29 -2.07
CA PHE A 116 -25.64 -6.53 -0.82
C PHE A 116 -24.64 -7.15 0.17
N GLY A 117 -24.61 -8.49 0.29
CA GLY A 117 -23.66 -9.19 1.14
C GLY A 117 -22.22 -8.95 0.72
N LEU A 118 -21.92 -8.90 -0.59
CA LEU A 118 -20.60 -8.58 -1.11
C LEU A 118 -20.22 -7.12 -0.81
N LEU A 119 -21.17 -6.19 -0.96
CA LEU A 119 -20.94 -4.78 -0.63
C LEU A 119 -20.56 -4.61 0.85
N VAL A 120 -21.28 -5.24 1.78
CA VAL A 120 -20.97 -5.19 3.21
C VAL A 120 -19.59 -5.77 3.50
N LYS A 121 -19.24 -6.93 2.92
CA LYS A 121 -17.93 -7.55 3.06
C LYS A 121 -16.84 -6.63 2.52
N MET A 122 -17.04 -6.02 1.35
CA MET A 122 -16.08 -5.11 0.74
C MET A 122 -15.86 -3.85 1.60
N LEU A 123 -16.93 -3.24 2.12
CA LEU A 123 -16.83 -2.10 3.03
C LEU A 123 -16.06 -2.48 4.31
N THR A 124 -16.33 -3.66 4.87
CA THR A 124 -15.61 -4.17 6.05
C THR A 124 -14.10 -4.34 5.76
N LEU A 125 -13.75 -4.87 4.58
CA LEU A 125 -12.36 -5.00 4.16
C LEU A 125 -11.69 -3.63 3.93
N LEU A 126 -12.39 -2.68 3.31
CA LEU A 126 -11.92 -1.29 3.15
C LEU A 126 -11.67 -0.62 4.50
N MET A 127 -12.52 -0.88 5.50
CA MET A 127 -12.28 -0.38 6.86
C MET A 127 -10.97 -0.91 7.48
N ARG A 128 -10.45 -2.06 7.03
CA ARG A 128 -9.11 -2.51 7.45
C ARG A 128 -8.00 -1.66 6.89
N LEU A 129 -8.17 -1.06 5.70
CA LEU A 129 -7.19 -0.12 5.17
C LEU A 129 -7.06 1.14 6.03
N THR A 130 -8.13 1.55 6.73
CA THR A 130 -8.07 2.71 7.63
C THR A 130 -7.12 2.50 8.81
N LEU A 131 -6.74 1.25 9.12
CA LEU A 131 -5.69 0.98 10.10
C LEU A 131 -4.38 1.67 9.74
N MET A 132 -4.05 1.79 8.44
CA MET A 132 -2.81 2.42 7.98
C MET A 132 -2.81 3.95 8.11
N LEU A 133 -3.96 4.59 8.35
CA LEU A 133 -4.02 6.03 8.55
C LEU A 133 -3.20 6.46 9.78
N PRO A 134 -2.45 7.56 9.71
CA PRO A 134 -1.62 8.03 10.83
C PRO A 134 -2.42 8.34 12.09
N THR A 135 -3.69 8.74 11.92
CA THR A 135 -4.60 9.06 13.03
C THR A 135 -5.15 7.83 13.75
N ASN A 136 -5.11 6.66 13.11
CA ASN A 136 -5.62 5.43 13.70
C ASN A 136 -4.61 4.81 14.66
N ARG A 137 -4.96 4.69 15.94
CA ARG A 137 -4.11 4.15 17.03
C ARG A 137 -4.79 2.95 17.68
N PRO A 138 -4.71 1.76 17.06
CA PRO A 138 -5.39 0.58 17.59
C PRO A 138 -4.77 0.15 18.92
N LYS A 139 -5.63 -0.20 19.89
CA LYS A 139 -5.22 -0.78 21.17
C LYS A 139 -5.12 -2.31 21.12
N ASP A 140 -5.92 -2.91 20.27
CA ASP A 140 -5.97 -4.37 20.07
C ASP A 140 -4.65 -4.87 19.44
N PRO A 141 -4.01 -5.91 20.04
CA PRO A 141 -2.71 -6.42 19.58
C PRO A 141 -2.72 -6.89 18.12
N LEU A 142 -3.76 -7.62 17.70
CA LEU A 142 -3.87 -8.09 16.32
C LEU A 142 -3.98 -6.91 15.35
N LYS A 143 -4.78 -5.89 15.67
CA LYS A 143 -4.91 -4.70 14.81
C LYS A 143 -3.61 -3.90 14.75
N ARG A 144 -2.81 -3.85 15.82
CA ARG A 144 -1.47 -3.25 15.83
C ARG A 144 -0.53 -4.01 14.89
N TYR A 145 -0.50 -5.33 15.01
CA TYR A 145 0.26 -6.20 14.13
C TYR A 145 -0.15 -6.00 12.66
N LEU A 146 -1.46 -6.08 12.35
CA LEU A 146 -1.97 -5.87 11.00
C LEU A 146 -1.57 -4.49 10.45
N LYS A 147 -1.70 -3.42 11.25
CA LYS A 147 -1.31 -2.07 10.87
C LYS A 147 0.16 -2.01 10.45
N VAL A 148 1.07 -2.53 11.27
CA VAL A 148 2.51 -2.49 10.99
C VAL A 148 2.83 -3.33 9.76
N LYS A 149 2.30 -4.56 9.66
CA LYS A 149 2.54 -5.47 8.53
C LYS A 149 2.03 -4.87 7.22
N MET A 150 0.82 -4.34 7.21
CA MET A 150 0.24 -3.65 6.05
C MET A 150 1.07 -2.44 5.66
N SER A 151 1.51 -1.62 6.62
CA SER A 151 2.31 -0.42 6.35
C SER A 151 3.66 -0.76 5.74
N ILE A 152 4.40 -1.73 6.27
CA ILE A 152 5.69 -2.16 5.74
C ILE A 152 5.54 -2.74 4.32
N TYR A 153 4.51 -3.56 4.08
CA TYR A 153 4.24 -4.13 2.77
C TYR A 153 3.80 -3.06 1.76
N MET A 154 2.98 -2.10 2.21
CA MET A 154 2.57 -0.98 1.37
C MET A 154 3.75 -0.09 1.01
N ILE A 155 4.59 0.31 1.98
CA ILE A 155 5.74 1.18 1.76
C ILE A 155 6.68 0.58 0.71
N THR A 156 7.10 -0.68 0.86
CA THR A 156 8.03 -1.32 -0.08
C THR A 156 7.43 -1.45 -1.47
N THR A 157 6.15 -1.81 -1.57
CA THR A 157 5.45 -1.93 -2.86
C THR A 157 5.22 -0.57 -3.49
N ALA A 158 4.85 0.45 -2.70
CA ALA A 158 4.63 1.80 -3.17
C ALA A 158 5.93 2.44 -3.68
N LEU A 159 7.06 2.29 -2.99
CA LEU A 159 8.38 2.74 -3.45
C LEU A 159 8.74 2.12 -4.82
N SER A 160 8.51 0.81 -4.98
CA SER A 160 8.76 0.15 -6.26
C SER A 160 7.89 0.71 -7.38
N ASN A 161 6.60 0.93 -7.11
CA ASN A 161 5.68 1.49 -8.09
C ASN A 161 5.92 2.99 -8.34
N PHE A 162 6.34 3.74 -7.34
CA PHE A 162 6.70 5.15 -7.47
C PHE A 162 7.83 5.36 -8.51
N ASN A 163 8.83 4.45 -8.49
CA ASN A 163 9.84 4.40 -9.54
C ASN A 163 9.25 4.07 -10.92
N ARG A 164 8.44 3.01 -11.00
CA ARG A 164 7.84 2.53 -12.27
C ARG A 164 6.88 3.55 -12.87
N LEU A 165 6.14 4.28 -12.03
CA LEU A 165 5.24 5.35 -12.45
C LEU A 165 5.98 6.62 -12.87
N GLY A 166 7.31 6.64 -12.74
CA GLY A 166 8.13 7.68 -13.33
C GLY A 166 8.38 8.88 -12.44
N ASN A 167 8.22 8.77 -11.13
CA ASN A 167 8.58 9.88 -10.24
C ASN A 167 10.04 10.29 -10.45
N PRO A 168 10.35 11.56 -10.78
CA PRO A 168 11.70 12.00 -11.14
C PRO A 168 12.72 11.77 -10.03
N ARG A 169 12.37 12.11 -8.77
CA ARG A 169 13.25 11.96 -7.61
C ARG A 169 13.61 10.48 -7.34
N MET A 170 12.60 9.60 -7.43
CA MET A 170 12.81 8.17 -7.25
C MET A 170 13.64 7.57 -8.38
N ARG A 171 13.40 7.97 -9.62
CA ARG A 171 14.19 7.54 -10.79
C ARG A 171 15.64 7.97 -10.69
N GLU A 172 15.89 9.22 -10.33
CA GLU A 172 17.27 9.72 -10.14
C GLU A 172 18.00 8.94 -9.06
N TRP A 173 17.34 8.70 -7.92
CA TRP A 173 17.93 7.94 -6.82
C TRP A 173 18.24 6.49 -7.20
N THR A 174 17.34 5.81 -7.91
CA THR A 174 17.52 4.41 -8.33
C THR A 174 18.56 4.25 -9.45
N ALA A 175 18.65 5.20 -10.37
CA ALA A 175 19.59 5.15 -11.50
C ALA A 175 21.05 5.12 -11.06
N LYS A 176 21.40 5.79 -9.96
CA LYS A 176 22.75 5.88 -9.39
C LYS A 176 23.15 4.64 -8.60
N GLN A 177 22.27 3.63 -8.46
CA GLN A 177 22.52 2.49 -7.61
C GLN A 177 22.82 1.21 -8.39
N PRO A 178 23.87 0.48 -7.98
CA PRO A 178 24.07 -0.91 -8.40
C PRO A 178 22.97 -1.78 -7.80
N ASP A 179 23.08 -3.11 -7.95
CA ASP A 179 22.12 -4.05 -7.39
C ASP A 179 22.16 -4.07 -5.85
N ARG A 180 21.22 -3.41 -5.18
CA ARG A 180 21.11 -3.24 -3.73
C ARG A 180 19.78 -3.73 -3.19
N ILE A 181 19.80 -4.25 -1.96
CA ILE A 181 18.61 -4.70 -1.23
C ILE A 181 18.43 -3.82 0.00
N TYR A 182 17.26 -3.24 0.13
CA TYR A 182 16.76 -2.55 1.31
C TYR A 182 15.75 -3.45 1.99
N GLN A 183 16.10 -4.00 3.13
CA GLN A 183 15.32 -4.99 3.87
C GLN A 183 14.65 -4.33 5.07
N PHE A 184 13.40 -4.70 5.33
CA PHE A 184 12.65 -4.37 6.54
C PHE A 184 12.25 -5.67 7.22
N SER A 185 12.49 -5.81 8.50
CA SER A 185 12.00 -6.92 9.32
C SER A 185 11.43 -6.42 10.63
N VAL A 186 10.42 -7.11 11.13
CA VAL A 186 9.70 -6.77 12.36
C VAL A 186 9.50 -8.03 13.18
N GLY A 187 9.89 -7.97 14.47
CA GLY A 187 9.54 -9.00 15.43
C GLY A 187 8.04 -8.94 15.72
N GLY A 188 7.31 -9.97 15.31
CA GLY A 188 5.84 -10.02 15.36
C GLY A 188 5.28 -10.65 16.63
N GLY A 189 6.15 -11.14 17.54
CA GLY A 189 5.74 -11.79 18.78
C GLY A 189 4.85 -13.00 18.53
N GLU A 190 3.71 -13.06 19.19
CA GLU A 190 2.74 -14.16 19.09
C GLU A 190 2.13 -14.33 17.70
N PHE A 191 2.14 -13.26 16.85
CA PHE A 191 1.61 -13.30 15.50
C PHE A 191 2.66 -13.70 14.44
N GLY A 192 3.90 -13.95 14.87
CA GLY A 192 5.02 -14.33 14.00
C GLY A 192 5.71 -13.16 13.31
N ASP A 193 7.00 -13.34 13.07
CA ASP A 193 7.84 -12.35 12.41
C ASP A 193 7.45 -12.16 10.95
N PHE A 194 7.67 -10.96 10.45
CA PHE A 194 7.46 -10.66 9.02
C PHE A 194 8.50 -9.71 8.49
N ALA A 195 8.66 -9.74 7.18
CA ALA A 195 9.65 -8.92 6.51
C ALA A 195 9.20 -8.55 5.09
N ALA A 196 9.80 -7.48 4.56
CA ALA A 196 9.66 -7.08 3.17
C ALA A 196 10.96 -6.45 2.68
N TYR A 197 11.15 -6.40 1.37
CA TYR A 197 12.33 -5.77 0.79
C TYR A 197 12.00 -4.95 -0.45
N LEU A 198 12.84 -3.96 -0.70
CA LEU A 198 12.95 -3.26 -1.97
C LEU A 198 14.31 -3.59 -2.59
N ARG A 199 14.31 -4.22 -3.75
CA ARG A 199 15.51 -4.39 -4.57
C ARG A 199 15.59 -3.24 -5.57
N VAL A 200 16.76 -2.61 -5.64
CA VAL A 200 17.10 -1.59 -6.64
C VAL A 200 18.24 -2.11 -7.48
N ARG A 201 18.13 -2.02 -8.81
CA ARG A 201 19.19 -2.45 -9.74
C ARG A 201 19.15 -1.58 -11.00
N GLY A 202 20.14 -0.68 -11.15
CA GLY A 202 20.29 0.10 -12.36
C GLY A 202 19.01 0.81 -12.82
N GLY A 203 18.38 1.59 -11.95
CA GLY A 203 17.14 2.29 -12.24
C GLY A 203 15.87 1.45 -12.16
N GLN A 204 15.97 0.14 -11.99
CA GLN A 204 14.81 -0.75 -11.82
C GLN A 204 14.56 -1.07 -10.36
N THR A 205 13.29 -1.29 -10.00
CA THR A 205 12.89 -1.63 -8.64
C THR A 205 11.97 -2.85 -8.62
N LYS A 206 12.11 -3.67 -7.56
CA LYS A 206 11.22 -4.79 -7.26
C LYS A 206 10.99 -4.87 -5.76
N ALA A 207 9.75 -4.81 -5.33
CA ALA A 207 9.36 -5.13 -3.96
C ALA A 207 9.11 -6.63 -3.80
N GLY A 208 9.31 -7.16 -2.59
CA GLY A 208 8.96 -8.52 -2.24
C GLY A 208 8.69 -8.67 -0.75
N ARG A 209 8.02 -9.75 -0.39
CA ARG A 209 7.71 -10.12 0.99
C ARG A 209 8.69 -11.17 1.49
N GLY A 210 8.91 -11.19 2.81
CA GLY A 210 9.88 -12.07 3.45
C GLY A 210 11.31 -11.53 3.44
N LEU A 211 12.23 -12.31 3.97
CA LEU A 211 13.66 -12.01 3.93
C LEU A 211 14.23 -12.29 2.53
N TYR A 212 15.12 -11.43 2.06
CA TYR A 212 15.81 -11.65 0.79
C TYR A 212 16.92 -12.69 0.98
N ALA A 213 16.72 -13.90 0.43
CA ALA A 213 17.59 -15.04 0.71
C ALA A 213 18.88 -15.11 -0.12
N ARG A 214 18.97 -14.41 -1.27
CA ARG A 214 20.06 -14.62 -2.23
C ARG A 214 21.37 -13.92 -1.86
N ARG A 215 21.32 -12.89 -1.01
CA ARG A 215 22.49 -12.14 -0.53
C ARG A 215 22.12 -11.26 0.66
N ARG A 216 23.15 -10.80 1.38
CA ARG A 216 23.02 -9.87 2.49
C ARG A 216 22.42 -8.54 2.02
N PRO A 217 21.43 -7.97 2.75
CA PRO A 217 20.91 -6.64 2.47
C PRO A 217 22.01 -5.57 2.54
N PHE A 218 21.90 -4.56 1.67
CA PHE A 218 22.76 -3.38 1.71
C PHE A 218 22.40 -2.44 2.88
N VAL A 219 21.10 -2.31 3.13
CA VAL A 219 20.54 -1.66 4.33
C VAL A 219 19.46 -2.57 4.89
N HIS A 220 19.49 -2.82 6.20
CA HIS A 220 18.49 -3.60 6.90
C HIS A 220 17.94 -2.81 8.09
N PHE A 221 16.66 -2.46 8.03
CA PHE A 221 15.88 -1.88 9.12
C PHE A 221 15.26 -3.03 9.91
N ARG A 222 15.70 -3.23 11.14
CA ARG A 222 15.20 -4.28 12.04
C ARG A 222 14.42 -3.64 13.17
N PHE A 223 13.12 -3.76 13.14
CA PHE A 223 12.26 -3.37 14.25
C PHE A 223 12.17 -4.53 15.25
N THR A 224 12.46 -4.25 16.52
CA THR A 224 12.50 -5.27 17.56
C THR A 224 11.13 -5.84 17.92
N SER A 225 10.08 -5.03 17.72
CA SER A 225 8.70 -5.41 18.03
C SER A 225 7.70 -4.64 17.16
N VAL A 226 6.46 -5.10 17.16
CA VAL A 226 5.33 -4.38 16.55
C VAL A 226 5.17 -2.99 17.16
N ASP A 227 5.35 -2.88 18.49
CA ASP A 227 5.18 -1.61 19.19
C ASP A 227 6.29 -0.62 18.86
N GLY A 228 7.53 -1.09 18.80
CA GLY A 228 8.67 -0.27 18.37
C GLY A 228 8.50 0.23 16.92
N ALA A 229 8.06 -0.66 16.02
CA ALA A 229 7.77 -0.29 14.64
C ALA A 229 6.61 0.73 14.55
N LEU A 230 5.55 0.54 15.35
CA LEU A 230 4.40 1.43 15.37
C LEU A 230 4.78 2.83 15.84
N ALA A 231 5.57 2.95 16.92
CA ALA A 231 6.03 4.24 17.44
C ALA A 231 6.82 5.04 16.39
N VAL A 232 7.69 4.38 15.62
CA VAL A 232 8.45 5.01 14.54
C VAL A 232 7.55 5.36 13.35
N LEU A 233 6.65 4.46 12.93
CA LEU A 233 5.73 4.69 11.79
C LEU A 233 4.74 5.83 12.06
N LEU A 234 4.31 5.99 13.32
CA LEU A 234 3.41 7.07 13.74
C LEU A 234 4.16 8.38 14.07
N LYS A 235 5.49 8.39 13.95
CA LYS A 235 6.35 9.53 14.32
C LYS A 235 6.20 9.94 15.79
N GLU A 236 5.80 9.03 16.68
CA GLU A 236 5.79 9.23 18.12
C GLU A 236 7.21 9.26 18.67
N VAL A 237 8.10 8.53 18.00
CA VAL A 237 9.54 8.51 18.23
C VAL A 237 10.21 8.86 16.92
N ALA A 238 11.10 9.85 16.94
CA ALA A 238 11.90 10.16 15.77
C ALA A 238 12.77 8.95 15.39
N PHE A 239 13.06 8.79 14.10
CA PHE A 239 13.77 7.60 13.62
C PHE A 239 15.12 7.39 14.32
N VAL A 240 15.91 8.47 14.54
CA VAL A 240 17.18 8.44 15.26
C VAL A 240 16.98 8.05 16.72
N GLU A 241 16.01 8.67 17.38
CA GLU A 241 15.61 8.34 18.77
C GLU A 241 15.12 6.88 18.90
N GLY A 242 14.47 6.34 17.87
CA GLY A 242 14.05 4.94 17.80
C GLY A 242 15.23 3.96 17.79
N VAL A 243 16.36 4.37 17.21
CA VAL A 243 17.61 3.59 17.28
C VAL A 243 18.16 3.61 18.70
N ASP A 244 18.24 4.78 19.33
CA ASP A 244 18.76 4.94 20.70
C ASP A 244 17.90 4.17 21.72
N LYS A 245 16.59 4.15 21.53
CA LYS A 245 15.64 3.40 22.36
C LYS A 245 15.56 1.91 22.04
N GLY A 246 16.31 1.40 21.07
CA GLY A 246 16.27 0.01 20.65
C GLY A 246 14.97 -0.42 19.96
N CYS A 247 14.13 0.51 19.51
CA CYS A 247 12.91 0.21 18.73
C CYS A 247 13.25 -0.30 17.33
N VAL A 248 14.33 0.22 16.75
CA VAL A 248 14.82 -0.14 15.43
C VAL A 248 16.35 -0.15 15.44
N SER A 249 16.97 -1.11 14.75
CA SER A 249 18.39 -1.10 14.42
C SER A 249 18.58 -1.00 12.90
N ILE A 250 19.69 -0.40 12.49
CA ILE A 250 20.06 -0.23 11.08
C ILE A 250 21.41 -0.90 10.85
N ASP A 251 21.39 -1.95 10.05
CA ASP A 251 22.62 -2.54 9.54
C ASP A 251 22.89 -2.01 8.13
N GLY A 252 24.10 -1.60 7.84
CA GLY A 252 24.52 -1.13 6.52
C GLY A 252 24.78 0.37 6.45
N SER A 253 24.45 1.03 5.33
CA SER A 253 24.77 2.44 5.09
C SER A 253 23.73 3.39 5.69
N PRO A 254 24.08 4.20 6.71
CA PRO A 254 23.15 5.17 7.30
C PRO A 254 22.71 6.25 6.30
N GLU A 255 23.61 6.69 5.41
CA GLU A 255 23.29 7.70 4.39
C GLU A 255 22.16 7.24 3.47
N TYR A 256 22.24 6.00 2.96
CA TYR A 256 21.19 5.46 2.09
C TYR A 256 19.91 5.11 2.85
N ALA A 257 20.02 4.80 4.14
CA ALA A 257 18.85 4.67 5.02
C ALA A 257 18.10 6.00 5.15
N ALA A 258 18.81 7.11 5.36
CA ALA A 258 18.23 8.45 5.42
C ALA A 258 17.58 8.86 4.09
N GLN A 259 18.27 8.66 2.96
CA GLN A 259 17.71 8.95 1.63
C GLN A 259 16.43 8.16 1.35
N LEU A 260 16.38 6.88 1.75
CA LEU A 260 15.17 6.07 1.61
C LEU A 260 14.04 6.57 2.51
N ASN A 261 14.36 7.02 3.73
CA ASN A 261 13.38 7.62 4.64
C ASN A 261 12.75 8.88 4.05
N ASP A 262 13.54 9.74 3.39
CA ASP A 262 13.03 10.93 2.69
C ASP A 262 12.05 10.56 1.56
N LEU A 263 12.35 9.52 0.80
CA LEU A 263 11.46 9.02 -0.26
C LEU A 263 10.16 8.45 0.33
N MET A 264 10.25 7.76 1.48
CA MET A 264 9.06 7.28 2.20
C MET A 264 8.19 8.43 2.71
N ALA A 265 8.81 9.53 3.17
CA ALA A 265 8.08 10.73 3.61
C ALA A 265 7.30 11.38 2.46
N VAL A 266 7.89 11.47 1.26
CA VAL A 266 7.19 11.97 0.06
C VAL A 266 6.00 11.09 -0.29
N LEU A 267 6.19 9.76 -0.30
CA LEU A 267 5.09 8.80 -0.54
C LEU A 267 3.98 8.92 0.49
N GLN A 268 4.32 9.06 1.76
CA GLN A 268 3.34 9.24 2.82
C GLN A 268 2.48 10.48 2.55
N GLY A 269 3.08 11.62 2.18
CA GLY A 269 2.34 12.85 1.85
C GLY A 269 1.40 12.72 0.64
N MET A 270 1.63 11.75 -0.24
CA MET A 270 0.73 11.47 -1.37
C MET A 270 -0.44 10.54 -0.98
N LEU A 271 -0.23 9.64 -0.03
CA LEU A 271 -1.17 8.56 0.30
C LEU A 271 -1.99 8.84 1.58
N THR A 272 -1.64 9.83 2.35
CA THR A 272 -2.33 10.31 3.55
C THR A 272 -2.71 11.79 3.40
#